data_e17a342fcb0b7524076cafd045899311
#
_entry.id   e17a342fcb0b7524076cafd045899311
#
_cell.length_a   1.000
_cell.length_b   1.000
_cell.length_c   1.000
_cell.angle_alpha   90.00
_cell.angle_beta   90.00
_cell.angle_gamma   90.00
#
_symmetry.space_group_name_H-M   'P 1'
#
loop_
_entity.id
_entity.type
_entity.pdbx_description
1 polymer ?
#
loop_
_entity_poly.entity_id
_entity_poly.type
_entity_poly.pdbx_seq_one_letter_code
_entity_poly.pdbx_strand_id
1 'polypeptide(L)'
;MRTDILSIVMRALKPIGVRLRRPEWIVFVPALTLAAFWLGGEKVLILTALGTPLVFAMAGAFRLHDEQTTDMPTMLAGLSLRNHIVSNLDMVLREGPVSGRTTACLVIQFDGTDELIERHGRAAQTEVLARSAERIAAALREGDLVARIEGGGFAVALAAVRRLDLETVVQVATRLQAALSVPVGLNATRLYISTSIGFCLAVRAPMPNGRALLDAAQMAADEASRHGPGAIRAYAPEMTSRRADRDALRDQLEQALDEGQIRAHFQPQISTDTGAITGFEALARWYHPEKGLISPAEFLPLLENAGLIDRLGEVMLFNALSALSRWDKLGLSVPTVAVNFSSSELRNPRQADKLKWELDRFDLKPSRLCVEILENVVAETDNDVIISNIAALAQMGCGIDLDDFGTGHASITSIRRFAVRRIKIDRSFVTRVDEDRDQQKMVSAILSMAEQLGLATLAEGVETPAEHAMLAQLGCGDVQGFGIARPMPVDETLDWIARHRAQLAQAPRIGQRTR
;
A
#
# COMPACT_ATOMS: atom_id res chain seq x y z
N MET A 1 11.01 64.58 22.39
CA MET A 1 9.57 64.93 22.43
C MET A 1 8.75 64.57 21.17
N ARG A 2 9.33 63.91 20.17
CA ARG A 2 8.58 63.44 18.96
C ARG A 2 8.29 61.93 18.94
N THR A 3 8.90 61.13 19.83
CA THR A 3 8.77 59.68 19.88
C THR A 3 7.60 59.20 20.78
N ASP A 4 7.08 60.04 21.67
CA ASP A 4 6.02 59.62 22.59
C ASP A 4 4.61 59.75 22.02
N ILE A 5 4.39 60.66 21.08
CA ILE A 5 3.07 60.89 20.50
C ILE A 5 2.68 59.72 19.56
N LEU A 6 3.65 59.13 18.83
CA LEU A 6 3.41 57.98 17.96
C LEU A 6 3.04 56.73 18.76
N SER A 7 3.63 56.54 19.91
CA SER A 7 3.35 55.40 20.80
C SER A 7 1.99 55.47 21.48
N ILE A 8 1.53 56.69 21.79
CA ILE A 8 0.21 56.97 22.40
C ILE A 8 -0.89 56.76 21.34
N VAL A 9 -0.68 57.29 20.12
CA VAL A 9 -1.60 57.10 18.99
C VAL A 9 -1.70 55.62 18.57
N MET A 10 -0.59 54.90 18.53
CA MET A 10 -0.58 53.46 18.24
C MET A 10 -1.27 52.61 19.34
N ARG A 11 -1.19 53.01 20.63
CA ARG A 11 -1.95 52.35 21.72
C ARG A 11 -3.44 52.62 21.69
N ALA A 12 -3.86 53.84 21.28
CA ALA A 12 -5.28 54.19 21.14
C ALA A 12 -5.96 53.54 19.92
N LEU A 13 -5.19 53.22 18.88
CA LEU A 13 -5.69 52.58 17.65
C LEU A 13 -5.74 51.05 17.72
N LYS A 14 -5.05 50.41 18.65
CA LYS A 14 -5.06 48.93 18.86
C LYS A 14 -6.46 48.31 18.99
N PRO A 15 -7.39 48.83 19.80
CA PRO A 15 -8.72 48.22 19.94
C PRO A 15 -9.60 48.42 18.71
N ILE A 16 -9.35 49.48 17.91
CA ILE A 16 -10.10 49.75 16.68
C ILE A 16 -9.62 48.82 15.55
N GLY A 17 -8.32 48.57 15.45
CA GLY A 17 -7.73 47.65 14.47
C GLY A 17 -8.20 46.18 14.61
N VAL A 18 -8.48 45.73 15.82
CA VAL A 18 -9.02 44.38 16.08
C VAL A 18 -10.48 44.24 15.64
N ARG A 19 -11.28 45.32 15.76
CA ARG A 19 -12.68 45.32 15.30
C ARG A 19 -12.80 45.45 13.78
N LEU A 20 -11.90 46.16 13.10
CA LEU A 20 -11.85 46.32 11.65
C LEU A 20 -11.37 45.05 10.91
N ARG A 21 -10.83 44.04 11.60
CA ARG A 21 -10.42 42.76 11.00
C ARG A 21 -11.57 41.81 10.63
N ARG A 22 -12.81 42.16 11.00
CA ARG A 22 -13.97 41.31 10.65
C ARG A 22 -14.43 41.66 9.22
N PRO A 23 -14.43 40.66 8.31
CA PRO A 23 -14.82 40.89 6.90
C PRO A 23 -16.28 41.33 6.74
N GLU A 24 -17.09 41.17 7.76
CA GLU A 24 -18.50 41.58 7.79
C GLU A 24 -18.69 43.07 7.59
N TRP A 25 -17.69 43.92 7.94
CA TRP A 25 -17.76 45.39 7.77
C TRP A 25 -17.60 45.84 6.34
N ILE A 26 -17.04 45.01 5.43
CA ILE A 26 -16.85 45.33 4.01
C ILE A 26 -18.22 45.51 3.32
N VAL A 27 -19.26 44.84 3.79
CA VAL A 27 -20.63 44.93 3.27
C VAL A 27 -21.22 46.38 3.43
N PHE A 28 -20.74 47.14 4.42
CA PHE A 28 -21.21 48.48 4.69
C PHE A 28 -20.43 49.57 3.92
N VAL A 29 -19.36 49.25 3.21
CA VAL A 29 -18.53 50.20 2.46
C VAL A 29 -19.35 50.95 1.40
N PRO A 30 -20.26 50.34 0.59
CA PRO A 30 -21.08 51.07 -0.36
C PRO A 30 -22.04 52.07 0.31
N ALA A 31 -22.61 51.74 1.47
CA ALA A 31 -23.49 52.65 2.20
C ALA A 31 -22.71 53.85 2.78
N LEU A 32 -21.49 53.60 3.26
CA LEU A 32 -20.60 54.64 3.80
C LEU A 32 -20.15 55.60 2.72
N THR A 33 -19.81 55.12 1.52
CA THR A 33 -19.41 55.95 0.39
C THR A 33 -20.57 56.80 -0.13
N LEU A 34 -21.79 56.24 -0.15
CA LEU A 34 -23.00 56.98 -0.53
C LEU A 34 -23.32 58.10 0.48
N ALA A 35 -23.24 57.83 1.77
CA ALA A 35 -23.41 58.80 2.84
C ALA A 35 -22.36 59.92 2.74
N ALA A 36 -21.11 59.60 2.44
CA ALA A 36 -20.02 60.57 2.26
C ALA A 36 -20.26 61.50 1.06
N PHE A 37 -20.85 61.01 -0.02
CA PHE A 37 -21.26 61.81 -1.15
C PHE A 37 -22.30 62.88 -0.76
N TRP A 38 -23.33 62.54 0.01
CA TRP A 38 -24.37 63.43 0.48
C TRP A 38 -23.87 64.50 1.45
N LEU A 39 -22.81 64.23 2.20
CA LEU A 39 -22.23 65.13 3.20
C LEU A 39 -21.16 66.09 2.64
N GLY A 40 -20.43 65.69 1.61
CA GLY A 40 -19.26 66.44 1.15
C GLY A 40 -19.01 66.45 -0.36
N GLY A 41 -19.97 65.93 -1.14
CA GLY A 41 -19.88 65.92 -2.60
C GLY A 41 -18.84 64.93 -3.16
N GLU A 42 -18.52 65.16 -4.45
CA GLU A 42 -17.68 64.20 -5.24
C GLU A 42 -16.27 63.97 -4.66
N LYS A 43 -15.66 65.02 -4.09
CA LYS A 43 -14.29 64.90 -3.51
C LYS A 43 -14.25 64.01 -2.30
N VAL A 44 -15.29 64.07 -1.46
CA VAL A 44 -15.36 63.21 -0.25
C VAL A 44 -15.75 61.77 -0.62
N LEU A 45 -16.56 61.57 -1.66
CA LEU A 45 -16.85 60.27 -2.24
C LEU A 45 -15.57 59.56 -2.71
N ILE A 46 -14.73 60.27 -3.51
CA ILE A 46 -13.47 59.68 -4.02
C ILE A 46 -12.52 59.33 -2.87
N LEU A 47 -12.40 60.23 -1.88
CA LEU A 47 -11.54 60.00 -0.73
C LEU A 47 -11.98 58.77 0.11
N THR A 48 -13.27 58.59 0.31
CA THR A 48 -13.82 57.44 1.08
C THR A 48 -13.81 56.17 0.26
N ALA A 49 -14.11 56.22 -1.04
CA ALA A 49 -14.11 55.07 -1.93
C ALA A 49 -12.71 54.43 -2.11
N LEU A 50 -11.67 55.27 -2.18
CA LEU A 50 -10.27 54.83 -2.30
C LEU A 50 -9.60 54.61 -0.94
N GLY A 51 -9.92 55.43 0.06
CA GLY A 51 -9.31 55.39 1.38
C GLY A 51 -9.78 54.20 2.23
N THR A 52 -11.06 53.83 2.11
CA THR A 52 -11.60 52.70 2.93
C THR A 52 -10.96 51.35 2.57
N PRO A 53 -10.85 50.94 1.30
CA PRO A 53 -10.15 49.70 0.95
C PRO A 53 -8.67 49.73 1.36
N LEU A 54 -8.01 50.89 1.27
CA LEU A 54 -6.61 51.04 1.67
C LEU A 54 -6.43 50.87 3.19
N VAL A 55 -7.35 51.42 3.99
CA VAL A 55 -7.35 51.24 5.45
C VAL A 55 -7.61 49.79 5.82
N PHE A 56 -8.53 49.11 5.15
CA PHE A 56 -8.77 47.67 5.35
C PHE A 56 -7.56 46.81 4.94
N ALA A 57 -6.89 47.14 3.85
CA ALA A 57 -5.66 46.49 3.40
C ALA A 57 -4.53 46.70 4.42
N MET A 58 -4.33 47.93 4.92
CA MET A 58 -3.32 48.20 5.95
C MET A 58 -3.67 47.61 7.31
N ALA A 59 -4.94 47.48 7.64
CA ALA A 59 -5.40 46.75 8.83
C ALA A 59 -5.23 45.23 8.75
N GLY A 60 -4.80 44.72 7.58
CA GLY A 60 -4.54 43.29 7.38
C GLY A 60 -5.79 42.46 7.07
N ALA A 61 -6.91 43.12 6.66
CA ALA A 61 -8.15 42.44 6.27
C ALA A 61 -8.00 41.62 4.97
N PHE A 62 -7.00 41.96 4.13
CA PHE A 62 -6.67 41.26 2.88
C PHE A 62 -5.33 40.50 2.96
N ARG A 63 -4.77 40.28 4.11
CA ARG A 63 -3.71 39.26 4.23
C ARG A 63 -4.36 37.91 3.93
N LEU A 64 -4.19 37.48 2.68
CA LEU A 64 -4.34 36.08 2.33
C LEU A 64 -3.46 35.35 3.33
N HIS A 65 -4.10 34.58 4.17
CA HIS A 65 -3.42 33.61 5.04
C HIS A 65 -2.76 32.59 4.09
N ASP A 66 -1.49 32.86 3.79
CA ASP A 66 -0.59 31.83 3.27
C ASP A 66 -0.11 31.03 4.49
N GLU A 67 -1.05 30.44 5.15
CA GLU A 67 -0.86 29.30 6.02
C GLU A 67 -1.77 28.23 5.42
N GLN A 68 -1.13 27.25 4.80
CA GLN A 68 -1.65 25.90 4.65
C GLN A 68 -1.89 25.27 6.03
N THR A 69 -2.73 25.88 6.85
CA THR A 69 -3.54 25.19 7.81
C THR A 69 -4.87 25.00 7.11
N THR A 70 -5.04 23.82 6.59
CA THR A 70 -6.33 23.30 6.16
C THR A 70 -7.31 23.58 7.29
N ASP A 71 -8.11 24.66 7.17
CA ASP A 71 -9.32 24.84 7.95
C ASP A 71 -10.22 23.65 7.61
N MET A 72 -10.05 22.58 8.38
CA MET A 72 -11.05 21.53 8.45
C MET A 72 -12.35 22.16 8.92
N PRO A 73 -13.47 21.91 8.23
CA PRO A 73 -14.75 22.46 8.62
C PRO A 73 -15.02 22.10 10.08
N THR A 74 -15.64 23.00 10.78
CA THR A 74 -16.00 23.05 12.21
C THR A 74 -16.71 21.81 12.77
N MET A 75 -16.80 20.71 12.02
CA MET A 75 -17.40 19.44 12.41
C MET A 75 -16.49 18.51 13.25
N LEU A 76 -15.24 18.89 13.47
CA LEU A 76 -14.32 18.15 14.35
C LEU A 76 -14.14 18.81 15.73
N ALA A 77 -15.12 19.61 16.16
CA ALA A 77 -15.19 20.17 17.51
C ALA A 77 -15.33 19.04 18.53
N GLY A 78 -14.21 18.54 19.03
CA GLY A 78 -14.11 17.44 19.99
C GLY A 78 -12.84 16.61 19.84
N LEU A 79 -12.10 16.72 18.71
CA LEU A 79 -10.83 16.03 18.54
C LEU A 79 -9.69 16.82 19.22
N SER A 80 -9.00 16.14 20.11
CA SER A 80 -7.76 16.67 20.72
C SER A 80 -6.64 16.74 19.67
N LEU A 81 -5.75 17.73 19.84
CA LEU A 81 -4.48 17.74 19.10
C LEU A 81 -3.58 16.62 19.64
N ARG A 82 -2.71 16.04 18.80
CA ARG A 82 -1.73 15.00 19.19
C ARG A 82 -0.99 15.34 20.49
N ASN A 83 -0.55 16.58 20.63
CA ASN A 83 0.14 17.06 21.83
C ASN A 83 -0.73 16.99 23.10
N HIS A 84 -2.04 17.13 22.98
CA HIS A 84 -2.96 17.04 24.10
C HIS A 84 -3.12 15.59 24.59
N ILE A 85 -3.18 14.62 23.67
CA ILE A 85 -3.15 13.19 24.06
C ILE A 85 -1.83 12.85 24.76
N VAL A 86 -0.68 13.27 24.23
CA VAL A 86 0.63 13.04 24.85
C VAL A 86 0.67 13.63 26.25
N SER A 87 0.22 14.88 26.42
CA SER A 87 0.19 15.55 27.73
C SER A 87 -0.73 14.84 28.72
N ASN A 88 -1.89 14.35 28.26
CA ASN A 88 -2.80 13.59 29.11
C ASN A 88 -2.21 12.24 29.53
N LEU A 89 -1.62 11.51 28.59
CA LEU A 89 -0.91 10.25 28.89
C LEU A 89 0.25 10.48 29.86
N ASP A 90 1.03 11.57 29.69
CA ASP A 90 2.10 11.96 30.61
C ASP A 90 1.58 12.21 32.02
N MET A 91 0.46 12.91 32.16
CA MET A 91 -0.17 13.17 33.44
C MET A 91 -0.58 11.86 34.14
N VAL A 92 -1.29 10.98 33.40
CA VAL A 92 -1.73 9.68 33.93
C VAL A 92 -0.53 8.80 34.33
N LEU A 93 0.54 8.78 33.52
CA LEU A 93 1.74 8.00 33.81
C LEU A 93 2.52 8.51 35.00
N ARG A 94 2.56 9.83 35.24
CA ARG A 94 3.18 10.42 36.43
C ARG A 94 2.39 10.16 37.72
N GLU A 95 1.07 10.20 37.64
CA GLU A 95 0.19 9.98 38.79
C GLU A 95 -0.04 8.49 39.08
N GLY A 96 0.15 7.62 38.09
CA GLY A 96 -0.10 6.19 38.16
C GLY A 96 0.54 5.48 39.35
N PRO A 97 1.84 5.68 39.66
CA PRO A 97 2.50 5.06 40.81
C PRO A 97 1.87 5.41 42.16
N VAL A 98 1.28 6.59 42.28
CA VAL A 98 0.65 7.07 43.52
C VAL A 98 -0.84 6.70 43.57
N SER A 99 -1.55 6.84 42.45
CA SER A 99 -3.00 6.62 42.39
C SER A 99 -3.38 5.16 42.18
N GLY A 100 -2.44 4.29 41.82
CA GLY A 100 -2.69 2.89 41.41
C GLY A 100 -3.51 2.78 40.13
N ARG A 101 -3.56 3.84 39.30
CA ARG A 101 -4.28 3.87 38.03
C ARG A 101 -3.33 3.66 36.87
N THR A 102 -3.84 3.03 35.81
CA THR A 102 -3.13 2.75 34.56
C THR A 102 -3.98 3.13 33.37
N THR A 103 -3.37 3.22 32.19
CA THR A 103 -4.02 3.57 30.92
C THR A 103 -3.46 2.73 29.77
N ALA A 104 -4.03 2.88 28.59
CA ALA A 104 -3.49 2.40 27.35
C ALA A 104 -3.71 3.44 26.24
N CYS A 105 -2.86 3.38 25.23
CA CYS A 105 -3.01 4.14 24.00
C CYS A 105 -3.33 3.18 22.85
N LEU A 106 -4.30 3.55 22.01
CA LEU A 106 -4.61 2.83 20.77
C LEU A 106 -4.35 3.78 19.60
N VAL A 107 -3.92 3.21 18.48
CA VAL A 107 -3.80 3.91 17.20
C VAL A 107 -4.61 3.14 16.17
N ILE A 108 -5.45 3.87 15.44
CA ILE A 108 -6.34 3.37 14.40
C ILE A 108 -5.83 3.88 13.06
N GLN A 109 -5.55 2.99 12.15
CA GLN A 109 -5.16 3.29 10.77
C GLN A 109 -6.22 2.75 9.81
N PHE A 110 -6.44 3.47 8.71
CA PHE A 110 -7.34 3.03 7.65
C PHE A 110 -6.56 2.26 6.60
N ASP A 111 -7.01 1.06 6.31
CA ASP A 111 -6.42 0.24 5.26
C ASP A 111 -6.86 0.77 3.89
N GLY A 112 -5.96 0.79 2.89
CA GLY A 112 -6.26 1.24 1.53
C GLY A 112 -6.54 2.73 1.36
N THR A 113 -5.96 3.58 2.22
CA THR A 113 -6.18 5.05 2.17
C THR A 113 -5.76 5.67 0.83
N ASP A 114 -4.68 5.20 0.22
CA ASP A 114 -4.17 5.72 -1.04
C ASP A 114 -5.11 5.38 -2.20
N GLU A 115 -5.64 4.16 -2.26
CA GLU A 115 -6.66 3.77 -3.22
C GLU A 115 -7.96 4.58 -3.07
N LEU A 116 -8.36 4.86 -1.83
CA LEU A 116 -9.52 5.71 -1.55
C LEU A 116 -9.34 7.10 -2.14
N ILE A 117 -8.14 7.68 -2.01
CA ILE A 117 -7.81 9.00 -2.56
C ILE A 117 -7.77 8.96 -4.09
N GLU A 118 -7.15 7.93 -4.67
CA GLU A 118 -7.05 7.77 -6.12
C GLU A 118 -8.43 7.61 -6.78
N ARG A 119 -9.31 6.79 -6.19
CA ARG A 119 -10.64 6.50 -6.77
C ARG A 119 -11.68 7.58 -6.50
N HIS A 120 -11.66 8.19 -5.32
CA HIS A 120 -12.75 9.06 -4.85
C HIS A 120 -12.30 10.48 -4.51
N GLY A 121 -11.00 10.76 -4.60
CA GLY A 121 -10.40 12.06 -4.33
C GLY A 121 -10.27 12.40 -2.84
N ARG A 122 -9.53 13.46 -2.54
CA ARG A 122 -9.27 13.93 -1.16
C ARG A 122 -10.52 14.35 -0.39
N ALA A 123 -11.56 14.81 -1.09
CA ALA A 123 -12.82 15.18 -0.45
C ALA A 123 -13.52 13.97 0.19
N ALA A 124 -13.48 12.81 -0.48
CA ALA A 124 -14.00 11.56 0.04
C ALA A 124 -13.23 11.11 1.30
N GLN A 125 -11.91 11.19 1.29
CA GLN A 125 -11.07 10.90 2.46
C GLN A 125 -11.47 11.80 3.65
N THR A 126 -11.69 13.09 3.41
CA THR A 126 -12.07 14.04 4.46
C THR A 126 -13.42 13.67 5.10
N GLU A 127 -14.41 13.31 4.29
CA GLU A 127 -15.73 12.88 4.78
C GLU A 127 -15.65 11.57 5.56
N VAL A 128 -14.87 10.60 5.05
CA VAL A 128 -14.61 9.33 5.75
C VAL A 128 -13.99 9.58 7.12
N LEU A 129 -12.97 10.43 7.20
CA LEU A 129 -12.31 10.76 8.46
C LEU A 129 -13.26 11.48 9.42
N ALA A 130 -14.11 12.40 8.93
CA ALA A 130 -15.08 13.10 9.75
C ALA A 130 -16.11 12.13 10.35
N ARG A 131 -16.70 11.26 9.54
CA ARG A 131 -17.66 10.24 10.01
C ARG A 131 -17.03 9.24 10.96
N SER A 132 -15.78 8.86 10.70
CA SER A 132 -15.04 7.95 11.56
C SER A 132 -14.75 8.57 12.92
N ALA A 133 -14.42 9.85 12.97
CA ALA A 133 -14.23 10.59 14.23
C ALA A 133 -15.50 10.59 15.09
N GLU A 134 -16.66 10.84 14.50
CA GLU A 134 -17.97 10.79 15.19
C GLU A 134 -18.25 9.40 15.77
N ARG A 135 -17.98 8.33 14.98
CA ARG A 135 -18.20 6.94 15.40
C ARG A 135 -17.25 6.52 16.52
N ILE A 136 -15.96 6.91 16.43
CA ILE A 136 -14.99 6.66 17.47
C ILE A 136 -15.44 7.33 18.77
N ALA A 137 -15.81 8.62 18.71
CA ALA A 137 -16.25 9.37 19.88
C ALA A 137 -17.51 8.73 20.52
N ALA A 138 -18.46 8.28 19.71
CA ALA A 138 -19.67 7.59 20.20
C ALA A 138 -19.38 6.20 20.81
N ALA A 139 -18.33 5.53 20.38
CA ALA A 139 -17.93 4.22 20.89
C ALA A 139 -17.04 4.29 22.14
N LEU A 140 -16.51 5.46 22.49
CA LEU A 140 -15.64 5.69 23.66
C LEU A 140 -16.45 6.08 24.91
N ARG A 141 -15.81 5.96 26.06
CA ARG A 141 -16.40 6.35 27.36
C ARG A 141 -16.08 7.82 27.66
N GLU A 142 -16.84 8.39 28.57
CA GLU A 142 -16.51 9.68 29.15
C GLU A 142 -15.11 9.62 29.80
N GLY A 143 -14.25 10.59 29.43
CA GLY A 143 -12.86 10.66 29.89
C GLY A 143 -11.84 10.01 28.96
N ASP A 144 -12.26 9.17 27.97
CA ASP A 144 -11.37 8.74 26.88
C ASP A 144 -11.12 9.93 25.95
N LEU A 145 -9.90 10.07 25.43
CA LEU A 145 -9.53 11.13 24.50
C LEU A 145 -9.22 10.56 23.12
N VAL A 146 -9.69 11.25 22.09
CA VAL A 146 -9.36 10.93 20.70
C VAL A 146 -8.71 12.12 20.01
N ALA A 147 -7.66 11.88 19.23
CA ALA A 147 -7.01 12.88 18.40
C ALA A 147 -6.75 12.31 17.01
N ARG A 148 -6.77 13.19 16.03
CA ARG A 148 -6.27 12.86 14.70
C ARG A 148 -4.73 12.86 14.72
N ILE A 149 -4.13 11.90 14.04
CA ILE A 149 -2.68 11.80 13.84
C ILE A 149 -2.31 12.01 12.37
N GLU A 150 -1.04 12.28 12.12
CA GLU A 150 -0.49 12.37 10.77
C GLU A 150 -0.71 11.05 10.01
N GLY A 151 -0.90 11.12 8.69
CA GLY A 151 -1.21 9.93 7.88
C GLY A 151 -2.69 9.53 7.85
N GLY A 152 -3.60 10.34 8.46
CA GLY A 152 -5.05 10.14 8.33
C GLY A 152 -5.65 9.16 9.32
N GLY A 153 -4.91 8.76 10.37
CA GLY A 153 -5.40 7.89 11.43
C GLY A 153 -5.90 8.64 12.68
N PHE A 154 -6.25 7.86 13.73
CA PHE A 154 -6.66 8.38 15.03
C PHE A 154 -5.86 7.73 16.16
N ALA A 155 -5.51 8.54 17.16
CA ALA A 155 -5.00 8.05 18.42
C ALA A 155 -6.08 8.16 19.49
N VAL A 156 -6.18 7.15 20.36
CA VAL A 156 -7.12 7.10 21.48
C VAL A 156 -6.34 6.86 22.76
N ALA A 157 -6.47 7.76 23.73
CA ALA A 157 -5.98 7.57 25.08
C ALA A 157 -7.14 7.15 25.98
N LEU A 158 -7.06 5.98 26.60
CA LEU A 158 -8.09 5.51 27.50
C LEU A 158 -8.01 6.23 28.83
N ALA A 159 -9.17 6.52 29.42
CA ALA A 159 -9.25 7.10 30.75
C ALA A 159 -8.56 6.21 31.81
N ALA A 160 -7.90 6.84 32.78
CA ALA A 160 -7.15 6.14 33.80
C ALA A 160 -8.06 5.27 34.68
N VAL A 161 -7.78 3.97 34.76
CA VAL A 161 -8.53 2.99 35.55
C VAL A 161 -7.60 2.22 36.50
N ARG A 162 -8.15 1.60 37.56
CA ARG A 162 -7.34 0.82 38.51
C ARG A 162 -6.82 -0.50 37.94
N ARG A 163 -7.52 -1.11 37.02
CA ARG A 163 -7.12 -2.36 36.32
C ARG A 163 -7.42 -2.22 34.84
N LEU A 164 -6.41 -2.45 34.06
CA LEU A 164 -6.51 -2.49 32.60
C LEU A 164 -5.63 -3.65 32.11
N ASP A 165 -6.26 -4.69 31.65
CA ASP A 165 -5.61 -5.87 31.10
C ASP A 165 -5.69 -5.90 29.57
N LEU A 166 -4.97 -6.86 28.98
CA LEU A 166 -4.91 -7.05 27.54
C LEU A 166 -6.30 -7.29 26.94
N GLU A 167 -7.10 -8.13 27.59
CA GLU A 167 -8.42 -8.53 27.12
C GLU A 167 -9.37 -7.33 27.03
N THR A 168 -9.37 -6.48 28.05
CA THR A 168 -10.17 -5.25 28.06
C THR A 168 -9.80 -4.32 26.90
N VAL A 169 -8.51 -4.14 26.61
CA VAL A 169 -8.07 -3.27 25.51
C VAL A 169 -8.42 -3.89 24.17
N VAL A 170 -8.29 -5.21 24.00
CA VAL A 170 -8.72 -5.93 22.78
C VAL A 170 -10.24 -5.75 22.57
N GLN A 171 -11.05 -5.86 23.63
CA GLN A 171 -12.51 -5.63 23.54
C GLN A 171 -12.83 -4.19 23.09
N VAL A 172 -12.10 -3.19 23.62
CA VAL A 172 -12.24 -1.79 23.17
C VAL A 172 -11.85 -1.67 21.69
N ALA A 173 -10.71 -2.23 21.29
CA ALA A 173 -10.26 -2.20 19.89
C ALA A 173 -11.29 -2.86 18.95
N THR A 174 -11.80 -4.04 19.30
CA THR A 174 -12.83 -4.75 18.52
C THR A 174 -14.12 -3.92 18.40
N ARG A 175 -14.53 -3.27 19.50
CA ARG A 175 -15.72 -2.39 19.48
C ARG A 175 -15.51 -1.18 18.57
N LEU A 176 -14.34 -0.55 18.61
CA LEU A 176 -13.99 0.56 17.72
C LEU A 176 -13.96 0.11 16.25
N GLN A 177 -13.36 -1.04 15.97
CA GLN A 177 -13.33 -1.61 14.63
C GLN A 177 -14.74 -1.92 14.10
N ALA A 178 -15.60 -2.53 14.92
CA ALA A 178 -17.01 -2.78 14.57
C ALA A 178 -17.79 -1.48 14.29
N ALA A 179 -17.53 -0.40 15.05
CA ALA A 179 -18.16 0.90 14.80
C ALA A 179 -17.69 1.53 13.49
N LEU A 180 -16.42 1.28 13.09
CA LEU A 180 -15.83 1.81 11.87
C LEU A 180 -16.16 0.98 10.63
N SER A 181 -16.45 -0.31 10.76
CA SER A 181 -16.80 -1.20 9.65
C SER A 181 -18.14 -0.86 8.97
N VAL A 182 -18.98 -0.03 9.62
CA VAL A 182 -20.23 0.44 9.02
C VAL A 182 -19.92 1.31 7.79
N PRO A 183 -20.53 1.04 6.62
CA PRO A 183 -20.23 1.77 5.39
C PRO A 183 -20.41 3.28 5.55
N VAL A 184 -19.54 4.07 4.91
CA VAL A 184 -19.71 5.52 4.79
C VAL A 184 -20.41 5.83 3.48
N GLY A 185 -21.55 6.53 3.54
CA GLY A 185 -22.26 6.99 2.34
C GLY A 185 -21.59 8.23 1.76
N LEU A 186 -21.10 8.12 0.53
CA LEU A 186 -20.61 9.25 -0.27
C LEU A 186 -21.48 9.40 -1.51
N ASN A 187 -22.28 10.45 -1.54
CA ASN A 187 -23.27 10.68 -2.61
C ASN A 187 -24.17 9.45 -2.82
N ALA A 188 -24.06 8.76 -3.97
CA ALA A 188 -24.82 7.55 -4.30
C ALA A 188 -24.08 6.23 -3.99
N THR A 189 -22.84 6.30 -3.49
CA THR A 189 -21.96 5.14 -3.27
C THR A 189 -21.78 4.87 -1.78
N ARG A 190 -21.72 3.58 -1.41
CA ARG A 190 -21.35 3.15 -0.05
C ARG A 190 -19.91 2.67 -0.06
N LEU A 191 -19.07 3.30 0.76
CA LEU A 191 -17.67 2.90 0.93
C LEU A 191 -17.52 1.99 2.15
N TYR A 192 -16.93 0.84 1.94
CA TYR A 192 -16.52 -0.09 2.98
C TYR A 192 -15.03 0.14 3.24
N ILE A 193 -14.68 0.41 4.48
CA ILE A 193 -13.31 0.72 4.87
C ILE A 193 -12.97 -0.18 6.04
N SER A 194 -11.88 -0.92 5.92
CA SER A 194 -11.29 -1.66 7.02
C SER A 194 -10.33 -0.78 7.82
N THR A 195 -10.11 -1.16 9.07
CA THR A 195 -9.20 -0.43 9.95
C THR A 195 -8.33 -1.38 10.73
N SER A 196 -7.03 -1.15 10.70
CA SER A 196 -6.04 -1.84 11.52
C SER A 196 -5.79 -1.06 12.81
N ILE A 197 -5.72 -1.76 13.94
CA ILE A 197 -5.59 -1.13 15.26
C ILE A 197 -4.38 -1.69 15.99
N GLY A 198 -3.47 -0.78 16.36
CA GLY A 198 -2.37 -1.07 17.28
C GLY A 198 -2.62 -0.47 18.66
N PHE A 199 -2.15 -1.13 19.71
CA PHE A 199 -2.26 -0.58 21.04
C PHE A 199 -1.08 -0.93 21.94
N CYS A 200 -0.85 -0.07 22.93
CA CYS A 200 0.13 -0.29 23.97
C CYS A 200 -0.47 -0.02 25.36
N LEU A 201 -0.28 -0.96 26.28
CA LEU A 201 -0.59 -0.77 27.69
C LEU A 201 0.52 0.06 28.36
N ALA A 202 0.17 0.95 29.27
CA ALA A 202 1.13 1.79 29.98
C ALA A 202 2.26 0.99 30.66
N VAL A 203 1.95 -0.19 31.19
CA VAL A 203 2.92 -1.12 31.81
C VAL A 203 3.91 -1.75 30.84
N ARG A 204 3.63 -1.66 29.53
CA ARG A 204 4.49 -2.20 28.46
C ARG A 204 5.17 -1.12 27.63
N ALA A 205 4.93 0.16 27.95
CA ALA A 205 5.58 1.26 27.25
C ALA A 205 7.11 1.18 27.42
N PRO A 206 7.89 1.45 26.36
CA PRO A 206 9.36 1.42 26.42
C PRO A 206 9.94 2.40 27.45
N MET A 207 9.26 3.54 27.64
CA MET A 207 9.57 4.56 28.64
C MET A 207 8.27 5.06 29.28
N PRO A 208 8.29 5.47 30.56
CA PRO A 208 7.11 5.90 31.28
C PRO A 208 6.71 7.35 30.93
N ASN A 209 6.50 7.62 29.64
CA ASN A 209 6.02 8.91 29.15
C ASN A 209 5.00 8.71 28.02
N GLY A 210 4.13 9.73 27.85
CA GLY A 210 3.01 9.68 26.91
C GLY A 210 3.45 9.55 25.45
N ARG A 211 4.59 10.14 25.10
CA ARG A 211 5.13 10.04 23.75
C ARG A 211 5.57 8.60 23.44
N ALA A 212 6.34 7.97 24.31
CA ALA A 212 6.76 6.59 24.12
C ALA A 212 5.58 5.62 24.07
N LEU A 213 4.53 5.88 24.86
CA LEU A 213 3.31 5.07 24.84
C LEU A 213 2.54 5.21 23.52
N LEU A 214 2.42 6.44 22.99
CA LEU A 214 1.80 6.69 21.68
C LEU A 214 2.64 6.10 20.54
N ASP A 215 3.96 6.30 20.55
CA ASP A 215 4.86 5.78 19.52
C ASP A 215 4.86 4.24 19.53
N ALA A 216 4.77 3.59 20.68
CA ALA A 216 4.62 2.14 20.81
C ALA A 216 3.27 1.65 20.26
N ALA A 217 2.16 2.37 20.51
CA ALA A 217 0.87 2.06 19.92
C ALA A 217 0.87 2.24 18.39
N GLN A 218 1.59 3.26 17.89
CA GLN A 218 1.79 3.47 16.45
C GLN A 218 2.57 2.32 15.82
N MET A 219 3.67 1.86 16.43
CA MET A 219 4.42 0.70 15.94
C MET A 219 3.55 -0.56 15.88
N ALA A 220 2.67 -0.75 16.86
CA ALA A 220 1.73 -1.86 16.86
C ALA A 220 0.67 -1.73 15.74
N ALA A 221 0.22 -0.50 15.42
CA ALA A 221 -0.70 -0.25 14.31
C ALA A 221 -0.03 -0.47 12.95
N ASP A 222 1.21 -0.01 12.78
CA ASP A 222 2.01 -0.26 11.59
C ASP A 222 2.23 -1.77 11.37
N GLU A 223 2.41 -2.54 12.46
CA GLU A 223 2.52 -4.00 12.39
C GLU A 223 1.17 -4.66 12.08
N ALA A 224 0.06 -4.13 12.62
CA ALA A 224 -1.28 -4.62 12.32
C ALA A 224 -1.60 -4.48 10.82
N SER A 225 -1.41 -3.30 10.24
CA SER A 225 -1.66 -3.03 8.80
C SER A 225 -0.89 -3.96 7.87
N ARG A 226 0.31 -4.40 8.27
CA ARG A 226 1.12 -5.35 7.49
C ARG A 226 0.62 -6.79 7.53
N HIS A 227 -0.15 -7.18 8.55
CA HIS A 227 -0.70 -8.53 8.67
C HIS A 227 -2.05 -8.71 7.95
N GLY A 228 -2.45 -7.72 7.18
CA GLY A 228 -3.68 -7.69 6.42
C GLY A 228 -4.72 -6.74 7.00
N PRO A 229 -5.75 -6.43 6.21
CA PRO A 229 -6.79 -5.48 6.60
C PRO A 229 -7.55 -5.97 7.84
N GLY A 230 -7.87 -5.04 8.73
CA GLY A 230 -8.67 -5.33 9.90
C GLY A 230 -7.92 -6.03 11.05
N ALA A 231 -6.60 -6.03 11.07
CA ALA A 231 -5.84 -6.67 12.14
C ALA A 231 -5.77 -5.81 13.43
N ILE A 232 -5.74 -6.48 14.58
CA ILE A 232 -5.50 -5.86 15.89
C ILE A 232 -4.21 -6.41 16.47
N ARG A 233 -3.28 -5.53 16.91
CA ARG A 233 -1.99 -5.91 17.48
C ARG A 233 -1.69 -5.13 18.76
N ALA A 234 -1.17 -5.85 19.76
CA ALA A 234 -0.57 -5.25 20.95
C ALA A 234 0.91 -4.97 20.69
N TYR A 235 1.41 -3.87 21.23
CA TYR A 235 2.84 -3.58 21.20
C TYR A 235 3.64 -4.68 21.92
N ALA A 236 4.72 -5.08 21.28
CA ALA A 236 5.75 -5.97 21.83
C ALA A 236 7.13 -5.32 21.62
N PRO A 237 8.07 -5.44 22.58
CA PRO A 237 9.39 -4.80 22.50
C PRO A 237 10.18 -5.14 21.23
N GLU A 238 9.98 -6.35 20.70
CA GLU A 238 10.59 -6.83 19.48
C GLU A 238 10.19 -6.01 18.24
N MET A 239 9.07 -5.30 18.28
CA MET A 239 8.64 -4.39 17.21
C MET A 239 9.58 -3.19 17.07
N THR A 240 10.19 -2.74 18.16
CA THR A 240 11.16 -1.63 18.12
C THR A 240 12.45 -2.05 17.40
N SER A 241 12.98 -3.22 17.69
CA SER A 241 14.17 -3.72 17.00
C SER A 241 13.89 -4.01 15.53
N ARG A 242 12.73 -4.63 15.21
CA ARG A 242 12.32 -4.86 13.81
C ARG A 242 12.16 -3.57 13.02
N ARG A 243 11.68 -2.48 13.65
CA ARG A 243 11.58 -1.18 12.99
C ARG A 243 12.97 -0.61 12.70
N ALA A 244 13.87 -0.59 13.69
CA ALA A 244 15.24 -0.13 13.50
C ALA A 244 15.98 -0.94 12.42
N ASP A 245 15.82 -2.28 12.43
CA ASP A 245 16.36 -3.15 11.39
C ASP A 245 15.83 -2.81 10.00
N ARG A 246 14.54 -2.51 9.89
CA ARG A 246 13.87 -2.15 8.64
C ARG A 246 14.33 -0.78 8.14
N ASP A 247 14.44 0.21 9.03
CA ASP A 247 14.95 1.55 8.68
C ASP A 247 16.40 1.43 8.17
N ALA A 248 17.24 0.63 8.84
CA ALA A 248 18.62 0.35 8.40
C ALA A 248 18.67 -0.35 7.01
N LEU A 249 17.76 -1.31 6.76
CA LEU A 249 17.67 -1.96 5.45
C LEU A 249 17.21 -0.98 4.36
N ARG A 250 16.27 -0.10 4.67
CA ARG A 250 15.78 0.91 3.73
C ARG A 250 16.92 1.81 3.23
N ASP A 251 17.78 2.27 4.14
CA ASP A 251 18.90 3.16 3.81
C ASP A 251 19.94 2.48 2.91
N GLN A 252 19.94 1.14 2.81
CA GLN A 252 20.89 0.37 2.02
C GLN A 252 20.33 -0.11 0.67
N LEU A 253 19.04 0.13 0.37
CA LEU A 253 18.37 -0.42 -0.82
C LEU A 253 18.99 0.02 -2.14
N GLU A 254 19.30 1.31 -2.29
CA GLU A 254 19.91 1.84 -3.51
C GLU A 254 21.29 1.18 -3.75
N GLN A 255 22.11 1.14 -2.71
CA GLN A 255 23.40 0.49 -2.77
C GLN A 255 23.27 -1.01 -3.09
N ALA A 256 22.30 -1.69 -2.50
CA ALA A 256 22.06 -3.12 -2.73
C ALA A 256 21.69 -3.42 -4.19
N LEU A 257 20.92 -2.54 -4.84
CA LEU A 257 20.63 -2.64 -6.27
C LEU A 257 21.87 -2.38 -7.12
N ASP A 258 22.66 -1.34 -6.80
CA ASP A 258 23.86 -0.94 -7.54
C ASP A 258 24.98 -1.97 -7.46
N GLU A 259 25.19 -2.55 -6.30
CA GLU A 259 26.23 -3.55 -6.06
C GLU A 259 25.81 -4.99 -6.46
N GLY A 260 24.58 -5.17 -6.97
CA GLY A 260 24.08 -6.48 -7.38
C GLY A 260 23.85 -7.44 -6.21
N GLN A 261 23.61 -6.91 -5.01
CA GLN A 261 23.20 -7.72 -3.85
C GLN A 261 21.79 -8.26 -4.05
N ILE A 262 20.91 -7.51 -4.77
CA ILE A 262 19.59 -7.95 -5.17
C ILE A 262 19.68 -8.53 -6.57
N ARG A 263 19.34 -9.81 -6.70
CA ARG A 263 19.45 -10.57 -7.95
C ARG A 263 18.30 -11.57 -8.10
N ALA A 264 18.13 -12.09 -9.33
CA ALA A 264 17.12 -13.08 -9.62
C ALA A 264 17.56 -14.49 -9.19
N HIS A 265 16.64 -15.21 -8.53
CA HIS A 265 16.60 -16.65 -8.47
C HIS A 265 15.55 -17.16 -9.46
N PHE A 266 15.75 -18.35 -9.97
CA PHE A 266 14.93 -18.94 -10.99
C PHE A 266 14.20 -20.16 -10.45
N GLN A 267 12.86 -20.15 -10.52
CA GLN A 267 12.04 -21.29 -10.12
C GLN A 267 11.47 -21.97 -11.35
N PRO A 268 11.66 -23.28 -11.51
CA PRO A 268 11.19 -24.00 -12.69
C PRO A 268 9.68 -24.16 -12.72
N GLN A 269 9.14 -24.04 -13.93
CA GLN A 269 7.77 -24.37 -14.31
C GLN A 269 7.82 -25.62 -15.20
N ILE A 270 6.96 -26.60 -14.91
CA ILE A 270 6.92 -27.86 -15.64
C ILE A 270 5.50 -28.20 -16.07
N SER A 271 5.37 -28.85 -17.22
CA SER A 271 4.09 -29.38 -17.71
C SER A 271 3.63 -30.55 -16.81
N THR A 272 2.36 -30.54 -16.43
CA THR A 272 1.74 -31.65 -15.68
C THR A 272 1.67 -32.93 -16.47
N ASP A 273 1.50 -32.83 -17.79
CA ASP A 273 1.34 -34.00 -18.68
C ASP A 273 2.66 -34.70 -19.00
N THR A 274 3.70 -33.91 -19.29
CA THR A 274 4.96 -34.42 -19.83
C THR A 274 6.12 -34.33 -18.85
N GLY A 275 5.99 -33.53 -17.80
CA GLY A 275 7.09 -33.16 -16.90
C GLY A 275 8.15 -32.26 -17.57
N ALA A 276 7.96 -31.89 -18.85
CA ALA A 276 8.91 -31.03 -19.55
C ALA A 276 8.96 -29.63 -18.95
N ILE A 277 10.15 -29.02 -18.95
CA ILE A 277 10.33 -27.63 -18.52
C ILE A 277 9.60 -26.70 -19.51
N THR A 278 8.64 -25.92 -19.03
CA THR A 278 7.89 -24.91 -19.81
C THR A 278 8.45 -23.51 -19.62
N GLY A 279 9.15 -23.26 -18.51
CA GLY A 279 9.82 -21.98 -18.24
C GLY A 279 10.49 -21.93 -16.88
N PHE A 280 10.94 -20.74 -16.53
CA PHE A 280 11.37 -20.38 -15.18
C PHE A 280 10.76 -19.03 -14.83
N GLU A 281 10.41 -18.84 -13.57
CA GLU A 281 10.08 -17.52 -13.02
C GLU A 281 11.29 -16.90 -12.34
N ALA A 282 11.55 -15.62 -12.63
CA ALA A 282 12.61 -14.83 -12.01
C ALA A 282 12.08 -14.15 -10.74
N LEU A 283 12.58 -14.57 -9.59
CA LEU A 283 12.16 -14.15 -8.27
C LEU A 283 13.29 -13.39 -7.56
N ALA A 284 13.03 -12.16 -7.12
CA ALA A 284 14.03 -11.34 -6.46
C ALA A 284 14.51 -11.96 -5.14
N ARG A 285 15.82 -11.88 -4.89
CA ARG A 285 16.47 -12.29 -3.64
C ARG A 285 17.53 -11.28 -3.27
N TRP A 286 17.56 -10.85 -2.00
CA TRP A 286 18.56 -9.93 -1.50
C TRP A 286 19.59 -10.67 -0.66
N TYR A 287 20.84 -10.70 -1.12
CA TYR A 287 21.99 -11.23 -0.42
C TYR A 287 22.70 -10.12 0.34
N HIS A 288 22.22 -9.86 1.56
CA HIS A 288 22.80 -8.84 2.40
C HIS A 288 24.14 -9.33 2.99
N PRO A 289 25.23 -8.52 2.96
CA PRO A 289 26.55 -8.96 3.39
C PRO A 289 26.62 -9.42 4.85
N GLU A 290 25.84 -8.83 5.74
CA GLU A 290 25.83 -9.15 7.17
C GLU A 290 24.65 -10.04 7.59
N LYS A 291 23.46 -9.83 7.00
CA LYS A 291 22.22 -10.53 7.38
C LYS A 291 21.95 -11.80 6.57
N GLY A 292 22.75 -12.07 5.53
CA GLY A 292 22.52 -13.18 4.64
C GLY A 292 21.33 -12.97 3.69
N LEU A 293 20.55 -14.01 3.43
CA LEU A 293 19.44 -13.95 2.49
C LEU A 293 18.21 -13.32 3.14
N ILE A 294 17.82 -12.14 2.67
CA ILE A 294 16.61 -11.41 3.09
C ILE A 294 15.43 -11.80 2.19
N SER A 295 14.29 -12.06 2.82
CA SER A 295 13.05 -12.47 2.13
C SER A 295 12.45 -11.33 1.30
N PRO A 296 11.89 -11.62 0.10
CA PRO A 296 11.11 -10.64 -0.68
C PRO A 296 10.00 -9.95 0.12
N ALA A 297 9.27 -10.69 0.94
CA ALA A 297 8.22 -10.14 1.80
C ALA A 297 8.74 -9.05 2.78
N GLU A 298 10.04 -9.03 3.08
CA GLU A 298 10.65 -8.06 3.95
C GLU A 298 11.14 -6.81 3.19
N PHE A 299 11.77 -6.97 2.02
CA PHE A 299 12.40 -5.85 1.32
C PHE A 299 11.57 -5.24 0.18
N LEU A 300 10.65 -5.97 -0.46
CA LEU A 300 9.82 -5.41 -1.53
C LEU A 300 8.97 -4.23 -1.05
N PRO A 301 8.29 -4.28 0.11
CA PRO A 301 7.56 -3.12 0.62
C PRO A 301 8.47 -1.91 0.93
N LEU A 302 9.75 -2.15 1.24
CA LEU A 302 10.72 -1.08 1.47
C LEU A 302 11.13 -0.41 0.15
N LEU A 303 11.33 -1.20 -0.91
CA LEU A 303 11.59 -0.69 -2.27
C LEU A 303 10.41 0.11 -2.81
N GLU A 304 9.19 -0.37 -2.61
CA GLU A 304 7.97 0.32 -3.01
C GLU A 304 7.85 1.68 -2.30
N ASN A 305 7.99 1.72 -0.98
CA ASN A 305 7.97 2.96 -0.19
C ASN A 305 9.13 3.92 -0.53
N ALA A 306 10.25 3.40 -1.02
CA ALA A 306 11.39 4.19 -1.48
C ALA A 306 11.26 4.65 -2.94
N GLY A 307 10.23 4.20 -3.69
CA GLY A 307 10.07 4.49 -5.11
C GLY A 307 11.12 3.79 -6.01
N LEU A 308 11.68 2.67 -5.55
CA LEU A 308 12.75 1.94 -6.23
C LEU A 308 12.28 0.68 -6.97
N ILE A 309 10.97 0.43 -7.04
CA ILE A 309 10.39 -0.74 -7.69
C ILE A 309 10.76 -0.79 -9.19
N ASP A 310 10.69 0.32 -9.90
CA ASP A 310 11.03 0.38 -11.32
C ASP A 310 12.50 -0.02 -11.55
N ARG A 311 13.39 0.36 -10.62
CA ARG A 311 14.80 -0.02 -10.69
C ARG A 311 15.00 -1.50 -10.37
N LEU A 312 14.24 -2.06 -9.44
CA LEU A 312 14.22 -3.51 -9.22
C LEU A 312 13.80 -4.23 -10.51
N GLY A 313 12.73 -3.77 -11.18
CA GLY A 313 12.26 -4.33 -12.45
C GLY A 313 13.35 -4.37 -13.52
N GLU A 314 14.15 -3.29 -13.65
CA GLU A 314 15.32 -3.25 -14.56
C GLU A 314 16.35 -4.32 -14.22
N VAL A 315 16.70 -4.49 -12.94
CA VAL A 315 17.63 -5.51 -12.47
C VAL A 315 17.09 -6.91 -12.74
N MET A 316 15.82 -7.15 -12.45
CA MET A 316 15.18 -8.44 -12.66
C MET A 316 15.10 -8.82 -14.14
N LEU A 317 14.70 -7.88 -15.00
CA LEU A 317 14.68 -8.06 -16.45
C LEU A 317 16.07 -8.38 -17.01
N PHE A 318 17.08 -7.59 -16.63
CA PHE A 318 18.46 -7.84 -17.06
C PHE A 318 18.94 -9.24 -16.63
N ASN A 319 18.67 -9.67 -15.40
CA ASN A 319 19.03 -11.00 -14.91
C ASN A 319 18.31 -12.10 -15.70
N ALA A 320 17.00 -11.93 -15.97
CA ALA A 320 16.18 -12.88 -16.72
C ALA A 320 16.69 -13.07 -18.16
N LEU A 321 16.96 -11.98 -18.88
CA LEU A 321 17.48 -12.02 -20.26
C LEU A 321 18.91 -12.59 -20.31
N SER A 322 19.74 -12.25 -19.31
CA SER A 322 21.09 -12.81 -19.18
C SER A 322 21.06 -14.32 -18.96
N ALA A 323 20.11 -14.82 -18.13
CA ALA A 323 19.94 -16.24 -17.89
C ALA A 323 19.49 -16.98 -19.16
N LEU A 324 18.50 -16.44 -19.91
CA LEU A 324 18.08 -17.01 -21.19
C LEU A 324 19.25 -17.12 -22.18
N SER A 325 20.01 -16.03 -22.36
CA SER A 325 21.18 -16.02 -23.25
C SER A 325 22.24 -17.04 -22.81
N ARG A 326 22.44 -17.21 -21.51
CA ARG A 326 23.37 -18.20 -20.95
C ARG A 326 22.92 -19.63 -21.20
N TRP A 327 21.64 -19.94 -20.96
CA TRP A 327 21.09 -21.27 -21.23
C TRP A 327 21.17 -21.62 -22.72
N ASP A 328 20.88 -20.67 -23.61
CA ASP A 328 20.98 -20.86 -25.06
C ASP A 328 22.42 -21.16 -25.50
N LYS A 329 23.41 -20.40 -24.98
CA LYS A 329 24.84 -20.64 -25.24
C LYS A 329 25.31 -22.03 -24.77
N LEU A 330 24.68 -22.57 -23.74
CA LEU A 330 24.96 -23.91 -23.20
C LEU A 330 24.11 -25.02 -23.87
N GLY A 331 23.30 -24.67 -24.87
CA GLY A 331 22.43 -25.63 -25.56
C GLY A 331 21.26 -26.13 -24.70
N LEU A 332 20.95 -25.43 -23.62
CA LEU A 332 19.80 -25.75 -22.77
C LEU A 332 18.56 -25.09 -23.34
N SER A 333 17.63 -25.91 -23.86
CA SER A 333 16.35 -25.42 -24.40
C SER A 333 15.41 -25.07 -23.26
N VAL A 334 15.51 -23.87 -22.70
CA VAL A 334 14.55 -23.30 -21.74
C VAL A 334 13.57 -22.45 -22.56
N PRO A 335 12.27 -22.75 -22.59
CA PRO A 335 11.34 -22.05 -23.49
C PRO A 335 11.15 -20.59 -23.15
N THR A 336 10.86 -20.25 -21.89
CA THR A 336 10.52 -18.91 -21.45
C THR A 336 11.11 -18.57 -20.08
N VAL A 337 11.27 -17.27 -19.81
CA VAL A 337 11.43 -16.75 -18.45
C VAL A 337 10.33 -15.74 -18.18
N ALA A 338 9.71 -15.88 -17.02
CA ALA A 338 8.68 -14.98 -16.54
C ALA A 338 9.31 -13.93 -15.59
N VAL A 339 8.84 -12.69 -15.70
CA VAL A 339 9.26 -11.55 -14.86
C VAL A 339 8.02 -10.77 -14.43
N ASN A 340 7.96 -10.47 -13.14
CA ASN A 340 6.89 -9.66 -12.55
C ASN A 340 7.05 -8.18 -12.92
N PHE A 341 5.96 -7.55 -13.36
CA PHE A 341 5.88 -6.13 -13.70
C PHE A 341 4.92 -5.40 -12.77
N SER A 342 5.41 -4.32 -12.18
CA SER A 342 4.61 -3.46 -11.32
C SER A 342 3.66 -2.55 -12.10
N SER A 343 2.62 -2.05 -11.44
CA SER A 343 1.74 -1.03 -12.01
C SER A 343 2.48 0.24 -12.40
N SER A 344 3.53 0.64 -11.66
CA SER A 344 4.34 1.83 -11.96
C SER A 344 5.11 1.68 -13.27
N GLU A 345 5.74 0.51 -13.49
CA GLU A 345 6.42 0.20 -14.76
C GLU A 345 5.45 0.22 -15.94
N LEU A 346 4.26 -0.38 -15.77
CA LEU A 346 3.24 -0.43 -16.81
C LEU A 346 2.59 0.93 -17.09
N ARG A 347 2.67 1.90 -16.17
CA ARG A 347 2.26 3.30 -16.40
C ARG A 347 3.27 4.11 -17.21
N ASN A 348 4.49 3.61 -17.41
CA ASN A 348 5.51 4.29 -18.20
C ASN A 348 5.20 4.14 -19.70
N PRO A 349 4.88 5.23 -20.45
CA PRO A 349 4.52 5.14 -21.88
C PRO A 349 5.63 4.56 -22.77
N ARG A 350 6.87 4.53 -22.29
CA ARG A 350 8.03 4.00 -23.05
C ARG A 350 8.38 2.56 -22.68
N GLN A 351 7.58 1.89 -21.85
CA GLN A 351 7.91 0.56 -21.33
C GLN A 351 8.04 -0.49 -22.45
N ALA A 352 7.13 -0.49 -23.41
CA ALA A 352 7.21 -1.40 -24.54
C ALA A 352 8.46 -1.18 -25.40
N ASP A 353 8.83 0.07 -25.69
CA ASP A 353 10.03 0.41 -26.44
C ASP A 353 11.31 0.00 -25.69
N LYS A 354 11.35 0.25 -24.38
CA LYS A 354 12.46 -0.14 -23.51
C LYS A 354 12.66 -1.66 -23.52
N LEU A 355 11.57 -2.41 -23.37
CA LEU A 355 11.61 -3.88 -23.38
C LEU A 355 12.10 -4.41 -24.73
N LYS A 356 11.61 -3.82 -25.83
CA LYS A 356 12.05 -4.18 -27.18
C LYS A 356 13.55 -3.97 -27.32
N TRP A 357 14.06 -2.83 -26.88
CA TRP A 357 15.50 -2.53 -26.95
C TRP A 357 16.34 -3.53 -26.14
N GLU A 358 15.91 -3.92 -24.94
CA GLU A 358 16.60 -4.93 -24.14
C GLU A 358 16.56 -6.31 -24.80
N LEU A 359 15.45 -6.74 -25.35
CA LEU A 359 15.35 -8.02 -26.09
C LEU A 359 16.27 -8.03 -27.31
N ASP A 360 16.30 -6.94 -28.09
CA ASP A 360 17.18 -6.78 -29.24
C ASP A 360 18.65 -6.83 -28.82
N ARG A 361 19.01 -6.18 -27.69
CA ARG A 361 20.37 -6.18 -27.12
C ARG A 361 20.88 -7.57 -26.77
N PHE A 362 19.99 -8.46 -26.30
CA PHE A 362 20.31 -9.84 -25.94
C PHE A 362 20.13 -10.83 -27.11
N ASP A 363 19.71 -10.37 -28.29
CA ASP A 363 19.37 -11.20 -29.45
C ASP A 363 18.32 -12.27 -29.12
N LEU A 364 17.30 -11.91 -28.35
CA LEU A 364 16.23 -12.78 -27.89
C LEU A 364 14.90 -12.46 -28.55
N LYS A 365 14.17 -13.51 -28.94
CA LYS A 365 12.81 -13.34 -29.45
C LYS A 365 11.87 -12.93 -28.32
N PRO A 366 10.93 -11.99 -28.55
CA PRO A 366 9.95 -11.60 -27.53
C PRO A 366 9.15 -12.76 -26.91
N SER A 367 8.90 -13.81 -27.69
CA SER A 367 8.20 -15.02 -27.22
C SER A 367 8.93 -15.81 -26.13
N ARG A 368 10.19 -15.46 -25.84
CA ARG A 368 10.99 -16.05 -24.76
C ARG A 368 10.77 -15.38 -23.42
N LEU A 369 10.13 -14.21 -23.40
CA LEU A 369 9.81 -13.45 -22.19
C LEU A 369 8.31 -13.54 -21.91
N CYS A 370 7.99 -13.81 -20.64
CA CYS A 370 6.65 -13.75 -20.09
C CYS A 370 6.57 -12.59 -19.11
N VAL A 371 5.62 -11.70 -19.31
CA VAL A 371 5.34 -10.56 -18.42
C VAL A 371 4.22 -10.97 -17.47
N GLU A 372 4.51 -11.04 -16.19
CA GLU A 372 3.54 -11.36 -15.14
C GLU A 372 2.93 -10.08 -14.59
N ILE A 373 1.61 -10.03 -14.51
CA ILE A 373 0.83 -8.91 -13.98
C ILE A 373 -0.15 -9.42 -12.94
N LEU A 374 -0.20 -8.73 -11.80
CA LEU A 374 -1.13 -9.06 -10.72
C LEU A 374 -2.58 -8.87 -11.15
N GLU A 375 -3.47 -9.68 -10.60
CA GLU A 375 -4.91 -9.62 -10.86
C GLU A 375 -5.51 -8.24 -10.58
N ASN A 376 -5.08 -7.55 -9.52
CA ASN A 376 -5.57 -6.23 -9.15
C ASN A 376 -5.25 -5.15 -10.20
N VAL A 377 -4.11 -5.23 -10.90
CA VAL A 377 -3.75 -4.32 -12.00
C VAL A 377 -4.79 -4.40 -13.11
N VAL A 378 -5.26 -5.60 -13.41
CA VAL A 378 -6.27 -5.87 -14.46
C VAL A 378 -7.67 -5.48 -13.98
N ALA A 379 -7.99 -5.72 -12.72
CA ALA A 379 -9.31 -5.45 -12.15
C ALA A 379 -9.62 -3.96 -12.03
N GLU A 380 -8.62 -3.14 -11.72
CA GLU A 380 -8.78 -1.77 -11.25
C GLU A 380 -8.40 -0.71 -12.29
N THR A 381 -7.82 -1.12 -13.42
CA THR A 381 -7.26 -0.18 -14.38
C THR A 381 -8.26 0.26 -15.43
N ASP A 382 -8.67 1.54 -15.37
CA ASP A 382 -9.18 2.32 -16.48
C ASP A 382 -8.06 3.15 -17.17
N ASN A 383 -6.79 2.88 -16.82
CA ASN A 383 -5.64 3.63 -17.34
C ASN A 383 -5.29 3.16 -18.76
N ASP A 384 -5.56 4.00 -19.75
CA ASP A 384 -5.28 3.70 -21.17
C ASP A 384 -3.80 3.41 -21.45
N VAL A 385 -2.86 3.95 -20.66
CA VAL A 385 -1.43 3.72 -20.83
C VAL A 385 -1.06 2.27 -20.45
N ILE A 386 -1.55 1.76 -19.33
CA ILE A 386 -1.30 0.37 -18.91
C ILE A 386 -1.85 -0.59 -19.95
N ILE A 387 -3.10 -0.37 -20.39
CA ILE A 387 -3.77 -1.20 -21.40
C ILE A 387 -2.97 -1.18 -22.71
N SER A 388 -2.57 0.02 -23.14
CA SER A 388 -1.78 0.20 -24.37
C SER A 388 -0.43 -0.51 -24.30
N ASN A 389 0.28 -0.41 -23.17
CA ASN A 389 1.57 -1.07 -22.96
C ASN A 389 1.43 -2.60 -22.98
N ILE A 390 0.46 -3.16 -22.24
CA ILE A 390 0.23 -4.61 -22.22
C ILE A 390 -0.13 -5.11 -23.63
N ALA A 391 -1.00 -4.38 -24.36
CA ALA A 391 -1.33 -4.72 -25.74
C ALA A 391 -0.11 -4.66 -26.66
N ALA A 392 0.76 -3.65 -26.52
CA ALA A 392 2.00 -3.53 -27.29
C ALA A 392 2.98 -4.68 -27.00
N LEU A 393 3.13 -5.08 -25.73
CA LEU A 393 3.96 -6.22 -25.33
C LEU A 393 3.42 -7.53 -25.91
N ALA A 394 2.11 -7.76 -25.87
CA ALA A 394 1.47 -8.92 -26.46
C ALA A 394 1.63 -8.94 -28.00
N GLN A 395 1.44 -7.79 -28.68
CA GLN A 395 1.65 -7.65 -30.14
C GLN A 395 3.10 -7.87 -30.56
N MET A 396 4.05 -7.47 -29.70
CA MET A 396 5.47 -7.76 -29.91
C MET A 396 5.75 -9.28 -29.87
N GLY A 397 4.90 -10.05 -29.18
CA GLY A 397 4.98 -11.50 -29.04
C GLY A 397 5.42 -11.99 -27.66
N CYS A 398 5.49 -11.11 -26.66
CA CYS A 398 5.70 -11.52 -25.26
C CYS A 398 4.49 -12.31 -24.75
N GLY A 399 4.72 -13.27 -23.86
CA GLY A 399 3.65 -13.88 -23.08
C GLY A 399 3.11 -12.87 -22.06
N ILE A 400 1.81 -12.87 -21.83
CA ILE A 400 1.20 -12.10 -20.73
C ILE A 400 0.54 -13.10 -19.78
N ASP A 401 1.03 -13.19 -18.58
CA ASP A 401 0.51 -14.06 -17.53
C ASP A 401 -0.21 -13.23 -16.47
N LEU A 402 -1.37 -13.70 -16.06
CA LEU A 402 -2.14 -13.10 -14.97
C LEU A 402 -1.81 -13.82 -13.68
N ASP A 403 -1.19 -13.09 -12.74
CA ASP A 403 -0.68 -13.62 -11.49
C ASP A 403 -1.68 -13.51 -10.33
N ASP A 404 -1.53 -14.37 -9.30
CA ASP A 404 -2.36 -14.45 -8.09
C ASP A 404 -3.87 -14.58 -8.38
N PHE A 405 -4.24 -15.27 -9.46
CA PHE A 405 -5.63 -15.35 -9.89
C PHE A 405 -6.53 -16.06 -8.87
N GLY A 406 -7.65 -15.38 -8.56
CA GLY A 406 -8.67 -15.84 -7.62
C GLY A 406 -8.63 -15.13 -6.27
N THR A 407 -7.61 -14.31 -6.01
CA THR A 407 -7.50 -13.52 -4.78
C THR A 407 -8.12 -12.13 -4.92
N GLY A 408 -8.36 -11.66 -6.15
CA GLY A 408 -8.86 -10.34 -6.49
C GLY A 408 -10.27 -10.34 -7.10
N HIS A 409 -10.55 -9.33 -7.92
CA HIS A 409 -11.88 -9.08 -8.50
C HIS A 409 -11.83 -8.89 -10.02
N ALA A 410 -10.86 -9.51 -10.72
CA ALA A 410 -10.80 -9.40 -12.17
C ALA A 410 -12.05 -9.97 -12.83
N SER A 411 -12.68 -9.19 -13.68
CA SER A 411 -13.80 -9.65 -14.49
C SER A 411 -13.31 -10.43 -15.72
N ILE A 412 -14.13 -11.38 -16.21
CA ILE A 412 -13.84 -12.09 -17.47
C ILE A 412 -13.64 -11.08 -18.62
N THR A 413 -14.35 -9.96 -18.59
CA THR A 413 -14.20 -8.88 -19.58
C THR A 413 -12.82 -8.24 -19.51
N SER A 414 -12.30 -8.01 -18.31
CA SER A 414 -10.95 -7.48 -18.11
C SER A 414 -9.89 -8.44 -18.62
N ILE A 415 -9.96 -9.73 -18.30
CA ILE A 415 -9.03 -10.75 -18.79
C ILE A 415 -8.93 -10.74 -20.33
N ARG A 416 -10.07 -10.66 -21.03
CA ARG A 416 -10.10 -10.59 -22.50
C ARG A 416 -9.49 -9.30 -23.06
N ARG A 417 -9.61 -8.19 -22.34
CA ARG A 417 -9.10 -6.87 -22.74
C ARG A 417 -7.57 -6.81 -22.71
N PHE A 418 -6.93 -7.54 -21.79
CA PHE A 418 -5.48 -7.48 -21.56
C PHE A 418 -4.65 -8.50 -22.33
N ALA A 419 -5.22 -9.17 -23.33
CA ALA A 419 -4.53 -10.18 -24.15
C ALA A 419 -3.76 -11.23 -23.31
N VAL A 420 -4.30 -11.60 -22.16
CA VAL A 420 -3.75 -12.63 -21.28
C VAL A 420 -3.61 -13.94 -22.04
N ARG A 421 -2.47 -14.61 -21.88
CA ARG A 421 -2.19 -15.90 -22.49
C ARG A 421 -2.32 -17.05 -21.48
N ARG A 422 -1.95 -16.80 -20.22
CA ARG A 422 -1.94 -17.82 -19.16
C ARG A 422 -2.47 -17.23 -17.85
N ILE A 423 -3.15 -18.03 -17.07
CA ILE A 423 -3.59 -17.73 -15.71
C ILE A 423 -2.72 -18.54 -14.73
N LYS A 424 -2.15 -17.88 -13.73
CA LYS A 424 -1.45 -18.49 -12.60
C LYS A 424 -2.43 -18.59 -11.43
N ILE A 425 -2.73 -19.82 -11.02
CA ILE A 425 -3.66 -20.11 -9.93
C ILE A 425 -2.91 -19.96 -8.62
N ASP A 426 -3.35 -19.03 -7.77
CA ASP A 426 -2.69 -18.72 -6.51
C ASP A 426 -2.58 -19.93 -5.57
N ARG A 427 -1.50 -19.96 -4.80
CA ARG A 427 -1.20 -21.00 -3.82
C ARG A 427 -2.35 -21.28 -2.84
N SER A 428 -3.15 -20.28 -2.48
CA SER A 428 -4.26 -20.46 -1.54
C SER A 428 -5.31 -21.46 -2.03
N PHE A 429 -5.45 -21.65 -3.35
CA PHE A 429 -6.31 -22.64 -3.97
C PHE A 429 -5.64 -23.99 -4.19
N VAL A 430 -4.32 -24.01 -4.24
CA VAL A 430 -3.51 -25.22 -4.52
C VAL A 430 -3.20 -26.00 -3.25
N THR A 431 -2.95 -25.28 -2.15
CA THR A 431 -2.61 -25.91 -0.86
C THR A 431 -3.69 -26.89 -0.43
N ARG A 432 -3.32 -28.17 -0.23
CA ARG A 432 -4.19 -29.30 0.16
C ARG A 432 -5.30 -29.61 -0.84
N VAL A 433 -5.12 -29.27 -2.12
CA VAL A 433 -6.10 -29.58 -3.18
C VAL A 433 -6.35 -31.07 -3.33
N ASP A 434 -5.44 -31.93 -2.94
CA ASP A 434 -5.57 -33.40 -2.91
C ASP A 434 -6.52 -33.89 -1.81
N GLU A 435 -6.67 -33.14 -0.70
CA GLU A 435 -7.48 -33.52 0.45
C GLU A 435 -8.83 -32.79 0.49
N ASP A 436 -8.89 -31.52 0.04
CA ASP A 436 -10.03 -30.62 0.19
C ASP A 436 -10.89 -30.59 -1.08
N ARG A 437 -12.13 -31.15 -0.98
CA ARG A 437 -13.09 -31.18 -2.09
C ARG A 437 -13.59 -29.81 -2.53
N ASP A 438 -13.62 -28.84 -1.64
CA ASP A 438 -14.07 -27.49 -2.00
C ASP A 438 -12.96 -26.76 -2.76
N GLN A 439 -11.70 -26.95 -2.39
CA GLN A 439 -10.55 -26.51 -3.19
C GLN A 439 -10.56 -27.14 -4.59
N GLN A 440 -10.81 -28.46 -4.69
CA GLN A 440 -10.92 -29.16 -5.99
C GLN A 440 -11.99 -28.54 -6.89
N LYS A 441 -13.17 -28.22 -6.34
CA LYS A 441 -14.25 -27.56 -7.10
C LYS A 441 -13.83 -26.16 -7.57
N MET A 442 -13.18 -25.37 -6.71
CA MET A 442 -12.70 -24.04 -7.08
C MET A 442 -11.67 -24.09 -8.20
N VAL A 443 -10.63 -24.94 -8.06
CA VAL A 443 -9.62 -25.13 -9.09
C VAL A 443 -10.27 -25.64 -10.40
N SER A 444 -11.17 -26.61 -10.34
CA SER A 444 -11.90 -27.12 -11.51
C SER A 444 -12.72 -26.01 -12.21
N ALA A 445 -13.35 -25.12 -11.45
CA ALA A 445 -14.09 -23.98 -12.03
C ALA A 445 -13.15 -23.00 -12.75
N ILE A 446 -11.99 -22.68 -12.15
CA ILE A 446 -10.96 -21.82 -12.76
C ILE A 446 -10.44 -22.46 -14.04
N LEU A 447 -10.10 -23.75 -14.03
CA LEU A 447 -9.60 -24.49 -15.19
C LEU A 447 -10.62 -24.54 -16.32
N SER A 448 -11.90 -24.81 -16.00
CA SER A 448 -12.99 -24.76 -17.00
C SER A 448 -13.16 -23.38 -17.63
N MET A 449 -13.06 -22.33 -16.82
CA MET A 449 -13.12 -20.96 -17.33
C MET A 449 -11.93 -20.67 -18.26
N ALA A 450 -10.73 -21.03 -17.85
CA ALA A 450 -9.52 -20.83 -18.64
C ALA A 450 -9.61 -21.56 -19.99
N GLU A 451 -10.08 -22.82 -20.00
CA GLU A 451 -10.31 -23.61 -21.23
C GLU A 451 -11.30 -22.92 -22.17
N GLN A 452 -12.45 -22.44 -21.66
CA GLN A 452 -13.44 -21.73 -22.48
C GLN A 452 -12.92 -20.41 -23.05
N LEU A 453 -11.96 -19.78 -22.38
CA LEU A 453 -11.31 -18.56 -22.84
C LEU A 453 -10.08 -18.84 -23.73
N GLY A 454 -9.67 -20.10 -23.89
CA GLY A 454 -8.48 -20.48 -24.63
C GLY A 454 -7.17 -20.08 -23.95
N LEU A 455 -7.15 -20.02 -22.61
CA LEU A 455 -6.01 -19.62 -21.81
C LEU A 455 -5.27 -20.85 -21.29
N ALA A 456 -3.93 -20.78 -21.25
CA ALA A 456 -3.11 -21.74 -20.53
C ALA A 456 -3.26 -21.55 -19.01
N THR A 457 -2.89 -22.57 -18.23
CA THR A 457 -2.97 -22.53 -16.76
C THR A 457 -1.66 -22.99 -16.15
N LEU A 458 -1.30 -22.37 -15.02
CA LEU A 458 -0.19 -22.76 -14.17
C LEU A 458 -0.65 -22.70 -12.72
N ALA A 459 -0.45 -23.78 -11.96
CA ALA A 459 -0.75 -23.79 -10.53
C ALA A 459 0.53 -23.52 -9.72
N GLU A 460 0.42 -22.59 -8.79
CA GLU A 460 1.52 -22.14 -7.96
C GLU A 460 1.53 -22.81 -6.58
N GLY A 461 2.72 -22.81 -5.95
CA GLY A 461 2.86 -23.26 -4.57
C GLY A 461 2.65 -24.76 -4.38
N VAL A 462 2.81 -25.57 -5.40
CA VAL A 462 2.74 -27.04 -5.29
C VAL A 462 3.88 -27.54 -4.39
N GLU A 463 3.53 -28.14 -3.25
CA GLU A 463 4.52 -28.63 -2.27
C GLU A 463 4.65 -30.16 -2.23
N THR A 464 3.59 -30.88 -2.59
CA THR A 464 3.55 -32.34 -2.49
C THR A 464 3.31 -33.03 -3.84
N PRO A 465 3.79 -34.27 -4.01
CA PRO A 465 3.44 -35.08 -5.18
C PRO A 465 1.93 -35.36 -5.31
N ALA A 466 1.18 -35.37 -4.20
CA ALA A 466 -0.25 -35.61 -4.19
C ALA A 466 -1.02 -34.40 -4.75
N GLU A 467 -0.65 -33.18 -4.36
CA GLU A 467 -1.17 -31.95 -4.97
C GLU A 467 -0.89 -31.90 -6.47
N HIS A 468 0.36 -32.22 -6.90
CA HIS A 468 0.72 -32.26 -8.31
C HIS A 468 -0.15 -33.28 -9.09
N ALA A 469 -0.32 -34.50 -8.56
CA ALA A 469 -1.13 -35.53 -9.19
C ALA A 469 -2.61 -35.11 -9.30
N MET A 470 -3.16 -34.46 -8.27
CA MET A 470 -4.53 -33.94 -8.29
C MET A 470 -4.70 -32.84 -9.33
N LEU A 471 -3.78 -31.89 -9.42
CA LEU A 471 -3.80 -30.83 -10.43
C LEU A 471 -3.74 -31.38 -11.86
N ALA A 472 -2.90 -32.41 -12.10
CA ALA A 472 -2.86 -33.12 -13.37
C ALA A 472 -4.21 -33.80 -13.69
N GLN A 473 -4.86 -34.44 -12.69
CA GLN A 473 -6.18 -35.05 -12.88
C GLN A 473 -7.27 -34.02 -13.16
N LEU A 474 -7.18 -32.83 -12.60
CA LEU A 474 -8.11 -31.72 -12.84
C LEU A 474 -7.88 -31.05 -14.19
N GLY A 475 -6.77 -31.32 -14.89
CA GLY A 475 -6.43 -30.77 -16.20
C GLY A 475 -5.66 -29.45 -16.16
N CYS A 476 -4.94 -29.17 -15.07
CA CYS A 476 -4.01 -28.04 -15.04
C CYS A 476 -2.84 -28.26 -16.00
N GLY A 477 -2.47 -27.24 -16.81
CA GLY A 477 -1.43 -27.39 -17.84
C GLY A 477 -0.02 -27.44 -17.28
N ASP A 478 0.34 -26.49 -16.41
CA ASP A 478 1.67 -26.34 -15.82
C ASP A 478 1.59 -26.28 -14.28
N VAL A 479 2.70 -26.57 -13.63
CA VAL A 479 2.85 -26.46 -12.17
C VAL A 479 4.19 -25.85 -11.79
N GLN A 480 4.19 -25.14 -10.65
CA GLN A 480 5.34 -24.52 -10.02
C GLN A 480 5.21 -24.64 -8.50
N GLY A 481 6.30 -24.88 -7.80
CA GLY A 481 6.28 -24.93 -6.34
C GLY A 481 7.51 -25.62 -5.75
N PHE A 482 7.57 -25.63 -4.42
CA PHE A 482 8.72 -26.23 -3.70
C PHE A 482 8.78 -27.74 -3.85
N GLY A 483 7.65 -28.39 -4.17
CA GLY A 483 7.62 -29.82 -4.52
C GLY A 483 8.34 -30.14 -5.83
N ILE A 484 8.48 -29.15 -6.73
CA ILE A 484 9.26 -29.25 -7.96
C ILE A 484 10.70 -28.83 -7.70
N ALA A 485 10.91 -27.57 -7.31
CA ALA A 485 12.18 -27.04 -6.84
C ALA A 485 11.98 -25.68 -6.16
N ARG A 486 12.86 -25.35 -5.22
CA ARG A 486 12.94 -23.99 -4.69
C ARG A 486 13.57 -23.05 -5.71
N PRO A 487 13.27 -21.73 -5.68
CA PRO A 487 14.00 -20.74 -6.47
C PRO A 487 15.51 -20.85 -6.23
N MET A 488 16.30 -20.92 -7.28
CA MET A 488 17.75 -21.14 -7.22
C MET A 488 18.53 -20.14 -8.07
N PRO A 489 19.79 -19.83 -7.74
CA PRO A 489 20.68 -19.04 -8.60
C PRO A 489 20.81 -19.66 -10.00
N VAL A 490 21.11 -18.82 -11.01
CA VAL A 490 21.24 -19.28 -12.39
C VAL A 490 22.27 -20.40 -12.56
N ASP A 491 23.35 -20.42 -11.79
CA ASP A 491 24.35 -21.47 -11.84
C ASP A 491 23.80 -22.85 -11.43
N GLU A 492 22.96 -22.88 -10.40
CA GLU A 492 22.36 -24.11 -9.92
C GLU A 492 21.27 -24.65 -10.87
N THR A 493 20.67 -23.79 -11.70
CA THR A 493 19.70 -24.25 -12.71
C THR A 493 20.27 -25.22 -13.72
N LEU A 494 21.56 -25.09 -14.03
CA LEU A 494 22.24 -25.95 -15.00
C LEU A 494 22.22 -27.42 -14.54
N ASP A 495 22.62 -27.65 -13.31
CA ASP A 495 22.62 -28.99 -12.71
C ASP A 495 21.20 -29.51 -12.48
N TRP A 496 20.29 -28.63 -12.12
CA TRP A 496 18.89 -29.00 -11.95
C TRP A 496 18.25 -29.44 -13.27
N ILE A 497 18.42 -28.66 -14.36
CA ILE A 497 17.92 -28.99 -15.69
C ILE A 497 18.47 -30.34 -16.17
N ALA A 498 19.78 -30.57 -15.99
CA ALA A 498 20.42 -31.82 -16.40
C ALA A 498 19.84 -33.02 -15.66
N ARG A 499 19.71 -32.93 -14.34
CA ARG A 499 19.13 -33.99 -13.49
C ARG A 499 17.67 -34.26 -13.83
N HIS A 500 16.86 -33.20 -13.98
CA HIS A 500 15.44 -33.29 -14.29
C HIS A 500 15.20 -33.99 -15.65
N ARG A 501 15.95 -33.62 -16.67
CA ARG A 501 15.89 -34.28 -18.01
C ARG A 501 16.32 -35.75 -17.95
N ALA A 502 17.35 -36.06 -17.18
CA ALA A 502 17.76 -37.46 -17.00
C ALA A 502 16.68 -38.28 -16.31
N GLN A 503 15.99 -37.76 -15.32
CA GLN A 503 14.86 -38.40 -14.65
C GLN A 503 13.69 -38.65 -15.61
N LEU A 504 13.33 -37.64 -16.42
CA LEU A 504 12.27 -37.78 -17.44
C LEU A 504 12.61 -38.84 -18.49
N ALA A 505 13.87 -38.91 -18.92
CA ALA A 505 14.32 -39.92 -19.89
C ALA A 505 14.25 -41.35 -19.35
N GLN A 506 14.34 -41.54 -18.03
CA GLN A 506 14.24 -42.84 -17.35
C GLN A 506 12.80 -43.20 -16.99
N ALA A 507 11.85 -42.27 -17.03
CA ALA A 507 10.45 -42.54 -16.71
C ALA A 507 9.88 -43.60 -17.68
N PRO A 508 9.15 -44.62 -17.19
CA PRO A 508 8.56 -45.66 -18.05
C PRO A 508 7.55 -45.00 -19.01
N ARG A 509 7.77 -45.17 -20.31
CA ARG A 509 6.80 -44.72 -21.31
C ARG A 509 5.61 -45.63 -21.30
N ILE A 510 4.46 -45.16 -20.83
CA ILE A 510 3.19 -45.89 -20.90
C ILE A 510 2.87 -46.06 -22.39
N GLY A 511 2.94 -47.31 -22.92
CA GLY A 511 2.51 -47.67 -24.29
C GLY A 511 3.52 -48.37 -25.18
N GLN A 512 4.78 -48.56 -24.80
CA GLN A 512 5.64 -49.48 -25.57
C GLN A 512 5.44 -50.92 -25.08
N ARG A 513 4.50 -51.65 -25.68
CA ARG A 513 4.54 -53.11 -25.67
C ARG A 513 5.84 -53.54 -26.35
N THR A 514 6.80 -54.02 -25.60
CA THR A 514 7.91 -54.81 -26.13
C THR A 514 7.32 -56.00 -26.92
N ARG A 515 7.54 -55.99 -28.23
CA ARG A 515 7.27 -57.14 -29.10
C ARG A 515 8.35 -58.18 -28.86
#